data_0a81f197a82e4d3c3b76437a07ba07bf
#
_entry.id   0a81f197a82e4d3c3b76437a07ba07bf
#
_cell.length_a   1.000
_cell.length_b   1.000
_cell.length_c   1.000
_cell.angle_alpha   90.00
_cell.angle_beta   90.00
_cell.angle_gamma   90.00
#
_symmetry.space_group_name_H-M   'P 1'
#
loop_
_entity.id
_entity.type
_entity.pdbx_description
1 polymer ?
#
loop_
_entity_poly.entity_id
_entity_poly.type
_entity_poly.pdbx_seq_one_letter_code
_entity_poly.pdbx_strand_id
1 'polypeptide(L)' 'MYQVITKNSTYEINTNNRTFRRIPDKGNFLVKDLEWTPYINIKHPEIGAPMLIEWSLNGTRKIRTTTPVVDIDLLEE' A
#
# COMPACT_ATOMS: atom_id res chain seq x y z
N MET A 1 8.71 9.17 1.85
CA MET A 1 7.47 8.61 1.26
C MET A 1 7.75 8.05 -0.12
N TYR A 2 7.07 6.99 -0.49
CA TYR A 2 7.19 6.45 -1.84
C TYR A 2 5.84 5.92 -2.32
N GLN A 3 5.72 5.80 -3.65
CA GLN A 3 4.55 5.21 -4.29
C GLN A 3 4.91 3.87 -4.86
N VAL A 4 4.02 2.90 -4.69
CA VAL A 4 4.12 1.59 -5.30
C VAL A 4 2.95 1.45 -6.27
N ILE A 5 3.24 1.31 -7.54
CA ILE A 5 2.23 1.24 -8.58
C ILE A 5 2.04 -0.22 -8.98
N THR A 6 0.81 -0.69 -8.87
CA THR A 6 0.42 -2.02 -9.33
C THR A 6 -0.53 -1.89 -10.51
N LYS A 7 -0.93 -3.01 -11.09
CA LYS A 7 -1.83 -3.01 -12.24
C LYS A 7 -3.15 -2.28 -11.96
N ASN A 8 -3.68 -2.39 -10.74
CA ASN A 8 -5.04 -1.91 -10.45
C ASN A 8 -5.08 -0.75 -9.46
N SER A 9 -3.97 -0.41 -8.85
CA SER A 9 -3.96 0.57 -7.76
C SER A 9 -2.58 1.20 -7.60
N THR A 10 -2.57 2.35 -6.92
CA THR A 10 -1.35 2.99 -6.44
C THR A 10 -1.38 2.97 -4.93
N TYR A 11 -0.29 2.58 -4.30
CA TYR A 11 -0.14 2.63 -2.84
C TYR A 11 0.85 3.71 -2.49
N GLU A 12 0.45 4.61 -1.60
CA GLU A 12 1.36 5.60 -1.02
C GLU A 12 1.78 5.10 0.35
N ILE A 13 3.08 5.13 0.62
CA ILE A 13 3.64 4.60 1.86
C ILE A 13 4.48 5.69 2.51
N ASN A 14 4.08 6.08 3.73
CA ASN A 14 4.80 7.05 4.54
C ASN A 14 5.59 6.29 5.60
N THR A 15 6.90 6.16 5.39
CA THR A 15 7.77 5.43 6.30
C THR A 15 8.04 6.17 7.61
N ASN A 16 7.90 7.50 7.61
CA ASN A 16 8.10 8.29 8.82
C ASN A 16 6.98 8.04 9.83
N ASN A 17 5.74 8.04 9.37
CA ASN A 17 4.56 7.82 10.20
C ASN A 17 4.14 6.36 10.25
N ARG A 18 4.74 5.50 9.45
CA ARG A 18 4.38 4.09 9.29
C ARG A 18 2.90 3.94 8.93
N THR A 19 2.48 4.68 7.89
CA THR A 19 1.12 4.63 7.38
C THR A 19 1.13 4.38 5.87
N PHE A 20 0.04 3.83 5.37
CA PHE A 20 -0.14 3.63 3.94
C PHE A 20 -1.57 3.96 3.55
N ARG A 21 -1.78 4.23 2.27
CA ARG A 21 -3.14 4.31 1.71
C ARG A 21 -3.15 3.75 0.29
N ARG A 22 -4.31 3.26 -0.11
CA ARG A 22 -4.54 2.77 -1.45
C ARG A 22 -5.32 3.81 -2.24
N ILE A 23 -4.84 4.11 -3.44
CA ILE A 23 -5.55 4.95 -4.39
C ILE A 23 -5.96 4.03 -5.54
N PRO A 24 -7.24 3.64 -5.61
CA PRO A 24 -7.69 2.71 -6.64
C PRO A 24 -7.71 3.39 -8.00
N ASP A 25 -7.49 2.58 -9.04
CA ASP A 25 -7.62 3.02 -10.40
C ASP A 25 -9.08 2.82 -10.83
N LYS A 26 -9.65 3.78 -11.56
CA LYS A 26 -10.96 3.69 -12.20
C LYS A 26 -12.12 3.28 -11.29
N GLY A 27 -12.17 3.83 -10.09
CA GLY A 27 -13.38 3.75 -9.26
C GLY A 27 -13.64 2.44 -8.55
N ASN A 28 -12.70 1.52 -8.50
CA ASN A 28 -12.84 0.28 -7.73
C ASN A 28 -12.52 0.52 -6.26
N PHE A 29 -13.31 1.38 -5.62
CA PHE A 29 -13.07 1.78 -4.24
C PHE A 29 -13.49 0.70 -3.24
N LEU A 30 -12.63 0.46 -2.25
CA LEU A 30 -12.96 -0.30 -1.05
C LEU A 30 -13.27 0.69 0.08
N VAL A 31 -13.88 0.19 1.16
CA VAL A 31 -14.36 1.04 2.26
C VAL A 31 -13.26 1.94 2.85
N LYS A 32 -12.04 1.45 2.95
CA LYS A 32 -10.94 2.17 3.58
C LYS A 32 -9.99 2.85 2.59
N ASP A 33 -10.33 2.87 1.31
CA ASP A 33 -9.48 3.50 0.32
C ASP A 33 -9.37 5.01 0.57
N LEU A 34 -8.19 5.56 0.27
CA LEU A 34 -7.81 6.94 0.50
C LEU A 34 -7.60 7.32 1.97
N GLU A 35 -7.86 6.41 2.91
CA GLU A 35 -7.54 6.63 4.31
C GLU A 35 -6.11 6.19 4.63
N TRP A 36 -5.37 7.05 5.33
CA TRP A 36 -4.07 6.66 5.86
C TRP A 36 -4.27 5.66 6.99
N THR A 37 -3.70 4.48 6.85
CA THR A 37 -3.83 3.38 7.80
C THR A 37 -2.47 3.00 8.35
N PRO A 38 -2.29 2.92 9.68
CA PRO A 38 -1.03 2.44 10.24
C PRO A 38 -0.74 1.01 9.80
N TYR A 39 0.50 0.72 9.42
CA TYR A 39 0.90 -0.65 9.08
C TYR A 39 1.88 -1.19 10.10
N ILE A 40 1.89 -2.53 10.24
CA ILE A 40 2.83 -3.22 11.12
C ILE A 40 4.11 -3.52 10.34
N ASN A 41 3.95 -4.05 9.14
CA ASN A 41 5.08 -4.42 8.29
C ASN A 41 4.68 -4.35 6.83
N ILE A 42 5.62 -3.95 5.99
CA ILE A 42 5.47 -4.02 4.55
C ILE A 42 6.71 -4.74 4.03
N LYS A 43 6.49 -5.87 3.35
CA LYS A 43 7.58 -6.57 2.70
C LYS A 43 8.12 -5.66 1.61
N HIS A 44 9.43 -5.52 1.55
CA HIS A 44 10.10 -4.61 0.63
C HIS A 44 9.56 -4.82 -0.79
N PRO A 45 8.97 -3.79 -1.40
CA PRO A 45 8.38 -3.95 -2.73
C PRO A 45 9.45 -4.16 -3.80
N GLU A 46 9.14 -5.08 -4.72
CA GLU A 46 10.01 -5.37 -5.86
C GLU A 46 9.18 -5.33 -7.13
N ILE A 47 9.73 -4.73 -8.18
CA ILE A 47 9.07 -4.72 -9.49
C ILE A 47 8.93 -6.16 -9.99
N GLY A 48 7.74 -6.52 -10.44
CA GLY A 48 7.44 -7.86 -10.94
C GLY A 48 6.90 -8.82 -9.91
N ALA A 49 6.89 -8.45 -8.63
CA ALA A 49 6.38 -9.30 -7.55
C ALA A 49 5.25 -8.60 -6.79
N PRO A 50 4.31 -9.36 -6.21
CA PRO A 50 3.28 -8.78 -5.34
C PRO A 50 3.90 -8.19 -4.08
N MET A 51 3.33 -7.08 -3.59
CA MET A 51 3.71 -6.48 -2.32
C MET A 51 2.80 -7.04 -1.23
N LEU A 52 3.36 -7.27 -0.05
CA LEU A 52 2.61 -7.70 1.14
C LEU A 52 2.55 -6.55 2.14
N ILE A 53 1.33 -6.21 2.57
CA ILE A 53 1.10 -5.19 3.59
C ILE A 53 0.39 -5.86 4.76
N GLU A 54 0.93 -5.66 5.97
CA GLU A 54 0.37 -6.20 7.19
C GLU A 54 -0.01 -5.05 8.11
N TRP A 55 -1.25 -5.06 8.60
CA TRP A 55 -1.72 -4.05 9.55
C TRP A 55 -2.68 -4.69 10.55
N SER A 56 -3.08 -3.92 11.56
CA SER A 56 -4.05 -4.38 12.56
C SER A 56 -5.31 -3.52 12.48
N LEU A 57 -6.45 -4.15 12.54
CA LEU A 57 -7.75 -3.48 12.60
C LEU A 57 -8.52 -4.05 13.78
N ASN A 58 -8.81 -3.20 14.78
CA ASN A 58 -9.53 -3.60 15.99
C ASN A 58 -8.93 -4.83 16.68
N GLY A 59 -7.60 -4.89 16.74
CA GLY A 59 -6.89 -6.01 17.34
C GLY A 59 -6.76 -7.23 16.46
N THR A 60 -7.33 -7.21 15.27
CA THR A 60 -7.23 -8.30 14.31
C THR A 60 -6.17 -7.99 13.26
N ARG A 61 -5.25 -8.93 13.08
CA ARG A 61 -4.19 -8.83 12.08
C ARG A 61 -4.76 -9.02 10.68
N LYS A 62 -4.42 -8.10 9.78
CA LYS A 62 -4.82 -8.15 8.37
C LYS A 62 -3.59 -8.21 7.50
N ILE A 63 -3.70 -8.96 6.41
CA ILE A 63 -2.64 -9.04 5.40
C ILE A 63 -3.28 -8.82 4.03
N ARG A 64 -2.68 -7.93 3.26
CA ARG A 64 -3.08 -7.71 1.87
C ARG A 64 -1.92 -8.07 0.95
N THR A 65 -2.22 -8.88 -0.06
CA THR A 65 -1.30 -9.16 -1.15
C THR A 65 -1.79 -8.39 -2.37
N THR A 66 -0.94 -7.56 -2.93
CA THR A 66 -1.30 -6.77 -4.12
C THR A 66 -1.09 -7.58 -5.40
N THR A 67 -1.58 -7.05 -6.53
CA THR A 67 -1.12 -7.52 -7.83
C THR A 67 0.36 -7.17 -7.98
N PRO A 68 1.07 -7.79 -8.94
CA PRO A 68 2.50 -7.50 -9.09
C PRO A 68 2.79 -6.01 -9.27
N VAL A 69 3.85 -5.56 -8.65
CA VAL A 69 4.30 -4.18 -8.72
C VAL A 69 4.87 -3.90 -10.12
N VAL A 70 4.43 -2.81 -10.74
CA VAL A 70 4.92 -2.40 -12.05
C VAL A 70 5.90 -1.24 -11.99
N ASP A 71 5.82 -0.43 -10.94
CA ASP A 71 6.77 0.69 -10.77
C ASP A 71 6.83 1.11 -9.31
N ILE A 72 7.93 1.75 -8.94
CA ILE A 72 8.15 2.30 -7.60
C ILE A 72 8.75 3.69 -7.76
N ASP A 73 8.07 4.70 -7.22
CA ASP A 73 8.55 6.09 -7.25
C ASP A 73 8.86 6.58 -5.84
N LEU A 74 10.07 7.11 -5.67
CA LEU A 74 10.42 7.80 -4.43
C LEU A 74 9.89 9.23 -4.49
N LEU A 75 9.05 9.59 -3.52
CA LEU A 75 8.50 10.92 -3.42
C LEU A 75 9.27 11.73 -2.39
N GLU A 76 9.58 12.97 -2.74
CA GLU A 76 10.18 13.91 -1.80
C GLU A 76 9.11 14.46 -0.87
N GLU A 77 9.47 14.61 0.38
CA GLU A 77 8.60 15.21 1.39
C GLU A 77 8.86 16.70 1.52
#